data_49917ecec2c76fd6e36b3b0000c40764
#
_entry.id   49917ecec2c76fd6e36b3b0000c40764
#
_cell.length_a   1.000
_cell.length_b   1.000
_cell.length_c   1.000
_cell.angle_alpha   90.00
_cell.angle_beta   90.00
_cell.angle_gamma   90.00
#
_symmetry.space_group_name_H-M   'P 1'
#
loop_
_entity.id
_entity.type
_entity.pdbx_description
1 polymer ?
#
loop_
_entity_poly.entity_id
_entity_poly.type
_entity_poly.pdbx_seq_one_letter_code
_entity_poly.pdbx_strand_id
1 'polypeptide(L)'
;YINHVSASPITFTDSGISSNVTTAMVSRYGSSINSYSEYKDFLFGFEGRTNPGISQTYLPINLSQGLFREAEDLHSVIDNFIPPSSLRVIEVAGWGLDTIASFEYYPRTVGCSGQGAGCISYLLDQRPRFTVDGDKTVVVPSAHYMNFRGNAERYWVNLEEHNNELFVDLRRNREHKDIFEVNQVNSFITSVIKKEDLVFDTVLKDTMPVDTKNRFRLSVHSPVTLSAYDINGNHTG
;
A
#
# COMPACT_ATOMS: atom_id res chain seq x y z
N TYR A 1 12.03 -0.97 1.80
CA TYR A 1 10.68 -0.39 1.87
C TYR A 1 10.42 0.30 3.20
N ILE A 2 10.64 -0.35 4.34
CA ILE A 2 10.41 0.24 5.69
C ILE A 2 11.22 1.53 5.90
N ASN A 3 12.42 1.61 5.35
CA ASN A 3 13.29 2.78 5.48
C ASN A 3 12.84 4.00 4.67
N HIS A 4 11.83 3.86 3.80
CA HIS A 4 11.39 4.90 2.86
C HIS A 4 9.93 5.32 3.06
N VAL A 5 9.18 4.67 3.94
CA VAL A 5 7.78 5.03 4.24
C VAL A 5 7.74 5.84 5.53
N SER A 6 7.06 6.96 5.51
CA SER A 6 6.88 7.81 6.69
C SER A 6 6.00 7.17 7.79
N ALA A 7 5.35 6.05 7.51
CA ALA A 7 4.50 5.30 8.43
C ALA A 7 4.93 3.84 8.51
N SER A 8 4.79 3.24 9.69
CA SER A 8 5.05 1.81 9.89
C SER A 8 4.14 0.96 8.99
N PRO A 9 4.69 -0.04 8.25
CA PRO A 9 3.91 -0.92 7.41
C PRO A 9 2.99 -1.86 8.20
N ILE A 10 3.25 -2.05 9.50
CA ILE A 10 2.45 -2.89 10.38
C ILE A 10 2.26 -2.18 11.72
N THR A 11 1.01 -2.06 12.13
CA THR A 11 0.63 -1.47 13.42
C THR A 11 -0.23 -2.44 14.22
N PHE A 12 -0.20 -2.31 15.54
CA PHE A 12 -0.98 -3.11 16.47
C PHE A 12 -1.83 -2.18 17.34
N THR A 13 -3.13 -2.39 17.34
CA THR A 13 -4.04 -1.66 18.21
C THR A 13 -4.32 -2.49 19.46
N ASP A 14 -3.93 -1.97 20.61
CA ASP A 14 -4.38 -2.45 21.90
C ASP A 14 -5.67 -1.70 22.27
N SER A 15 -6.76 -2.44 22.43
CA SER A 15 -8.06 -1.84 22.79
C SER A 15 -8.20 -1.60 24.30
N GLY A 16 -7.11 -1.77 25.08
CA GLY A 16 -7.16 -1.69 26.54
C GLY A 16 -7.94 -2.83 27.21
N ILE A 17 -8.48 -3.74 26.40
CA ILE A 17 -9.13 -4.95 26.87
C ILE A 17 -8.06 -6.02 26.89
N SER A 18 -7.84 -6.65 28.02
CA SER A 18 -6.86 -7.73 28.23
C SER A 18 -7.18 -8.90 27.29
N SER A 19 -6.80 -8.78 26.02
CA SER A 19 -6.92 -9.86 25.06
C SER A 19 -5.53 -10.47 24.87
N ASN A 20 -5.41 -11.74 25.17
CA ASN A 20 -4.17 -12.50 24.92
C ASN A 20 -3.79 -12.54 23.42
N VAL A 21 -4.66 -12.04 22.54
CA VAL A 21 -4.60 -12.21 21.09
C VAL A 21 -3.52 -11.32 20.46
N THR A 22 -3.40 -10.06 20.91
CA THR A 22 -2.37 -9.14 20.45
C THR A 22 -1.18 -9.04 21.38
N THR A 23 -1.29 -9.63 22.59
CA THR A 23 -0.31 -9.44 23.69
C THR A 23 1.10 -9.83 23.27
N ALA A 24 1.27 -10.96 22.60
CA ALA A 24 2.59 -11.40 22.15
C ALA A 24 3.21 -10.44 21.12
N MET A 25 2.41 -9.93 20.20
CA MET A 25 2.84 -8.97 19.17
C MET A 25 3.18 -7.62 19.79
N VAL A 26 2.27 -7.07 20.63
CA VAL A 26 2.50 -5.80 21.32
C VAL A 26 3.67 -5.89 22.31
N SER A 27 3.81 -7.00 23.03
CA SER A 27 4.96 -7.25 23.92
C SER A 27 6.29 -7.30 23.18
N ARG A 28 6.30 -7.83 21.94
CA ARG A 28 7.52 -7.97 21.14
C ARG A 28 7.85 -6.70 20.36
N TYR A 29 6.86 -6.06 19.76
CA TYR A 29 7.04 -4.99 18.77
C TYR A 29 6.50 -3.62 19.22
N GLY A 30 5.84 -3.54 20.36
CA GLY A 30 5.10 -2.32 20.75
C GLY A 30 3.85 -2.11 19.87
N SER A 31 3.48 -0.85 19.67
CA SER A 31 2.31 -0.48 18.86
C SER A 31 2.57 -0.54 17.36
N SER A 32 3.82 -0.70 16.92
CA SER A 32 4.18 -0.69 15.51
C SER A 32 5.55 -1.28 15.26
N ILE A 33 5.74 -1.84 14.07
CA ILE A 33 7.04 -2.30 13.58
C ILE A 33 7.78 -1.11 12.98
N ASN A 34 8.94 -0.77 13.53
CA ASN A 34 9.67 0.45 13.20
C ASN A 34 11.04 0.19 12.53
N SER A 35 11.47 -1.06 12.45
CA SER A 35 12.75 -1.43 11.85
C SER A 35 12.62 -2.63 10.92
N TYR A 36 13.56 -2.74 10.00
CA TYR A 36 13.65 -3.89 9.09
C TYR A 36 13.89 -5.21 9.87
N SER A 37 14.65 -5.16 10.95
CA SER A 37 14.87 -6.33 11.79
C SER A 37 13.58 -6.81 12.46
N GLU A 38 12.80 -5.90 13.05
CA GLU A 38 11.50 -6.24 13.63
C GLU A 38 10.52 -6.76 12.59
N TYR A 39 10.57 -6.20 11.37
CA TYR A 39 9.75 -6.68 10.27
C TYR A 39 10.09 -8.13 9.88
N LYS A 40 11.38 -8.46 9.80
CA LYS A 40 11.83 -9.85 9.59
C LYS A 40 11.37 -10.77 10.72
N ASP A 41 11.56 -10.35 11.95
CA ASP A 41 11.12 -11.11 13.13
C ASP A 41 9.62 -11.41 13.07
N PHE A 42 8.82 -10.40 12.69
CA PHE A 42 7.38 -10.55 12.49
C PHE A 42 7.05 -11.51 11.35
N LEU A 43 7.71 -11.39 10.21
CA LEU A 43 7.47 -12.28 9.06
C LEU A 43 7.81 -13.74 9.40
N PHE A 44 8.76 -13.98 10.30
CA PHE A 44 9.15 -15.33 10.72
C PHE A 44 8.38 -15.85 11.94
N GLY A 45 7.54 -15.04 12.57
CA GLY A 45 6.75 -15.44 13.74
C GLY A 45 7.56 -15.54 15.02
N PHE A 46 8.60 -14.73 15.18
CA PHE A 46 9.50 -14.79 16.35
C PHE A 46 8.85 -14.29 17.66
N GLU A 47 7.64 -13.75 17.61
CA GLU A 47 6.81 -13.53 18.79
C GLU A 47 6.17 -14.83 19.33
N GLY A 48 6.40 -15.96 18.65
CA GLY A 48 5.96 -17.29 19.10
C GLY A 48 4.63 -17.78 18.50
N ARG A 49 4.08 -17.09 17.49
CA ARG A 49 2.89 -17.60 16.80
C ARG A 49 3.19 -18.89 16.02
N THR A 50 2.23 -19.77 16.00
CA THR A 50 2.22 -20.93 15.10
C THR A 50 1.65 -20.54 13.74
N ASN A 51 2.02 -21.26 12.70
CA ASN A 51 1.38 -21.07 11.39
C ASN A 51 -0.13 -21.29 11.48
N PRO A 52 -0.93 -20.37 10.92
CA PRO A 52 -2.39 -20.51 10.92
C PRO A 52 -2.84 -21.70 10.08
N GLY A 53 -3.95 -22.32 10.50
CA GLY A 53 -4.66 -23.29 9.68
C GLY A 53 -5.42 -22.61 8.52
N ILE A 54 -5.91 -23.41 7.57
CA ILE A 54 -6.60 -22.93 6.36
C ILE A 54 -7.80 -22.01 6.68
N SER A 55 -8.48 -22.22 7.80
CA SER A 55 -9.62 -21.40 8.23
C SER A 55 -9.23 -20.10 8.96
N GLN A 56 -7.95 -19.89 9.23
CA GLN A 56 -7.44 -18.75 10.01
C GLN A 56 -6.78 -17.70 9.10
N THR A 57 -7.45 -17.34 8.01
CA THR A 57 -6.92 -16.43 6.97
C THR A 57 -6.60 -15.02 7.46
N TYR A 58 -7.07 -14.66 8.66
CA TYR A 58 -6.80 -13.38 9.33
C TYR A 58 -5.47 -13.35 10.09
N LEU A 59 -4.85 -14.51 10.32
CA LEU A 59 -3.55 -14.58 11.00
C LEU A 59 -2.39 -14.51 10.00
N PRO A 60 -1.31 -13.80 10.32
CA PRO A 60 -0.14 -13.75 9.46
C PRO A 60 0.56 -15.11 9.40
N ILE A 61 0.88 -15.55 8.18
CA ILE A 61 1.64 -16.78 7.93
C ILE A 61 3.12 -16.52 8.22
N ASN A 62 3.81 -17.49 8.82
CA ASN A 62 5.26 -17.41 8.97
C ASN A 62 5.94 -17.74 7.64
N LEU A 63 6.79 -16.84 7.17
CA LEU A 63 7.53 -17.04 5.93
C LEU A 63 8.69 -18.03 6.11
N SER A 64 9.06 -18.70 5.02
CA SER A 64 10.27 -19.50 4.95
C SER A 64 11.51 -18.60 5.02
N GLN A 65 12.36 -18.80 6.03
CA GLN A 65 13.62 -18.07 6.15
C GLN A 65 14.57 -18.29 4.97
N GLY A 66 14.54 -19.49 4.36
CA GLY A 66 15.36 -19.80 3.19
C GLY A 66 14.96 -18.96 1.98
N LEU A 67 13.68 -18.98 1.62
CA LEU A 67 13.16 -18.17 0.50
C LEU A 67 13.33 -16.66 0.74
N PHE A 68 13.20 -16.23 1.99
CA PHE A 68 13.41 -14.82 2.32
C PHE A 68 14.87 -14.40 2.13
N ARG A 69 15.85 -15.25 2.50
CA ARG A 69 17.27 -14.97 2.25
C ARG A 69 17.60 -14.92 0.77
N GLU A 70 17.07 -15.83 -0.03
CA GLU A 70 17.24 -15.80 -1.48
C GLU A 70 16.71 -14.49 -2.08
N ALA A 71 15.56 -14.00 -1.58
CA ALA A 71 15.04 -12.70 -1.99
C ALA A 71 15.94 -11.54 -1.54
N GLU A 72 16.47 -11.56 -0.30
CA GLU A 72 17.43 -10.54 0.18
C GLU A 72 18.70 -10.53 -0.68
N ASP A 73 19.24 -11.70 -1.00
CA ASP A 73 20.44 -11.82 -1.83
C ASP A 73 20.21 -11.25 -3.24
N LEU A 74 19.07 -11.56 -3.85
CA LEU A 74 18.68 -10.98 -5.14
C LEU A 74 18.53 -9.46 -5.06
N HIS A 75 17.81 -8.95 -4.04
CA HIS A 75 17.64 -7.52 -3.83
C HIS A 75 18.97 -6.82 -3.56
N SER A 76 19.91 -7.46 -2.85
CA SER A 76 21.22 -6.87 -2.62
C SER A 76 21.99 -6.56 -3.91
N VAL A 77 21.76 -7.35 -4.96
CA VAL A 77 22.35 -7.13 -6.28
C VAL A 77 21.59 -6.07 -7.08
N ILE A 78 20.26 -6.19 -7.13
CA ILE A 78 19.41 -5.29 -7.93
C ILE A 78 19.41 -3.87 -7.36
N ASP A 79 19.24 -3.73 -6.06
CA ASP A 79 19.09 -2.43 -5.38
C ASP A 79 20.42 -1.64 -5.36
N ASN A 80 21.54 -2.34 -5.49
CA ASN A 80 22.86 -1.72 -5.58
C ASN A 80 23.36 -1.55 -7.02
N PHE A 81 22.56 -1.93 -8.03
CA PHE A 81 22.92 -1.73 -9.41
C PHE A 81 23.03 -0.23 -9.72
N ILE A 82 24.16 0.17 -10.27
CA ILE A 82 24.40 1.54 -10.72
C ILE A 82 24.46 1.52 -12.26
N PRO A 83 23.50 2.13 -12.94
CA PRO A 83 23.54 2.21 -14.40
C PRO A 83 24.79 2.95 -14.87
N PRO A 84 25.37 2.58 -16.03
CA PRO A 84 26.41 3.37 -16.64
C PRO A 84 26.00 4.83 -16.82
N SER A 85 26.93 5.76 -16.62
CA SER A 85 26.67 7.20 -16.72
C SER A 85 26.20 7.67 -18.12
N SER A 86 26.40 6.84 -19.14
CA SER A 86 25.91 7.07 -20.50
C SER A 86 24.42 6.76 -20.67
N LEU A 87 23.78 6.11 -19.70
CA LEU A 87 22.36 5.82 -19.72
C LEU A 87 21.56 6.89 -18.97
N ARG A 88 20.56 7.44 -19.62
CA ARG A 88 19.53 8.24 -18.97
C ARG A 88 18.52 7.28 -18.35
N VAL A 89 18.30 7.39 -17.05
CA VAL A 89 17.35 6.57 -16.30
C VAL A 89 16.17 7.44 -15.89
N ILE A 90 14.98 6.95 -16.18
CA ILE A 90 13.72 7.63 -15.88
C ILE A 90 12.85 6.66 -15.08
N GLU A 91 12.44 7.08 -13.91
CA GLU A 91 11.47 6.38 -13.07
C GLU A 91 10.12 7.12 -13.15
N VAL A 92 9.06 6.39 -13.45
CA VAL A 92 7.70 6.92 -13.52
C VAL A 92 6.83 6.16 -12.52
N ALA A 93 6.17 6.88 -11.61
CA ALA A 93 5.26 6.30 -10.63
C ALA A 93 3.84 6.82 -10.80
N GLY A 94 2.85 5.95 -10.69
CA GLY A 94 1.45 6.34 -10.58
C GLY A 94 1.12 6.84 -9.18
N TRP A 95 0.27 7.87 -9.10
CA TRP A 95 -0.14 8.54 -7.88
C TRP A 95 -1.64 8.85 -7.90
N GLY A 96 -2.26 9.00 -6.73
CA GLY A 96 -3.60 9.53 -6.57
C GLY A 96 -4.69 8.47 -6.36
N LEU A 97 -4.35 7.17 -6.39
CA LEU A 97 -5.33 6.12 -6.18
C LEU A 97 -5.13 5.40 -4.83
N ASP A 98 -6.24 5.06 -4.19
CA ASP A 98 -6.25 4.28 -2.95
C ASP A 98 -5.42 2.99 -3.10
N THR A 99 -4.26 2.97 -2.46
CA THR A 99 -3.28 1.88 -2.53
C THR A 99 -3.01 1.36 -1.14
N ILE A 100 -2.96 0.03 -0.97
CA ILE A 100 -2.63 -0.56 0.33
C ILE A 100 -1.18 -0.21 0.69
N ALA A 101 -1.00 0.53 1.78
CA ALA A 101 0.31 0.94 2.27
C ALA A 101 0.76 0.13 3.50
N SER A 102 -0.17 -0.32 4.33
CA SER A 102 0.13 -1.02 5.57
C SER A 102 -1.04 -1.87 6.05
N PHE A 103 -0.80 -2.66 7.09
CA PHE A 103 -1.82 -3.44 7.78
C PHE A 103 -1.86 -3.08 9.26
N GLU A 104 -3.06 -3.04 9.80
CA GLU A 104 -3.29 -2.91 11.24
C GLU A 104 -3.89 -4.21 11.78
N TYR A 105 -3.26 -4.78 12.80
CA TYR A 105 -3.77 -5.91 13.56
C TYR A 105 -4.48 -5.40 14.80
N TYR A 106 -5.67 -5.89 15.06
CA TYR A 106 -6.50 -5.47 16.18
C TYR A 106 -7.34 -6.63 16.74
N PRO A 107 -7.73 -6.57 18.02
CA PRO A 107 -8.64 -7.56 18.60
C PRO A 107 -10.07 -7.30 18.14
N ARG A 108 -10.70 -8.29 17.52
CA ARG A 108 -12.11 -8.27 17.14
C ARG A 108 -12.94 -9.07 18.16
N THR A 109 -14.02 -8.48 18.62
CA THR A 109 -14.98 -9.13 19.50
C THR A 109 -15.82 -10.17 18.75
N VAL A 110 -15.94 -11.35 19.32
CA VAL A 110 -16.81 -12.42 18.83
C VAL A 110 -17.64 -13.00 19.97
N GLY A 111 -18.84 -13.44 19.67
CA GLY A 111 -19.66 -14.18 20.64
C GLY A 111 -19.08 -15.60 20.83
N CYS A 112 -19.15 -16.10 22.06
CA CYS A 112 -18.73 -17.48 22.34
C CYS A 112 -19.87 -18.45 21.94
N SER A 113 -19.59 -19.42 21.07
CA SER A 113 -20.55 -20.46 20.73
C SER A 113 -20.74 -21.40 21.94
N GLY A 114 -21.99 -21.60 22.34
CA GLY A 114 -22.35 -22.59 23.37
C GLY A 114 -22.24 -22.15 24.83
N GLN A 115 -21.93 -20.89 25.11
CA GLN A 115 -21.99 -20.30 26.47
C GLN A 115 -23.10 -19.25 26.52
N GLY A 116 -23.75 -19.08 27.69
CA GLY A 116 -24.90 -18.21 27.85
C GLY A 116 -24.75 -16.78 27.36
N ALA A 117 -25.85 -16.06 27.24
CA ALA A 117 -25.90 -14.67 26.80
C ALA A 117 -24.88 -13.81 27.59
N GLY A 118 -23.94 -13.16 26.86
CA GLY A 118 -22.96 -12.25 27.47
C GLY A 118 -21.50 -12.75 27.42
N CYS A 119 -21.23 -13.96 26.90
CA CYS A 119 -19.85 -14.38 26.66
C CYS A 119 -19.23 -13.64 25.48
N ILE A 120 -18.11 -12.98 25.73
CA ILE A 120 -17.32 -12.26 24.73
C ILE A 120 -15.95 -12.92 24.63
N SER A 121 -15.53 -13.25 23.42
CA SER A 121 -14.18 -13.67 23.08
C SER A 121 -13.55 -12.70 22.11
N TYR A 122 -12.23 -12.71 22.04
CA TYR A 122 -11.47 -11.86 21.13
C TYR A 122 -10.65 -12.72 20.18
N LEU A 123 -10.68 -12.36 18.91
CA LEU A 123 -9.83 -12.93 17.88
C LEU A 123 -8.95 -11.83 17.29
N LEU A 124 -7.73 -12.19 16.91
CA LEU A 124 -6.91 -11.29 16.11
C LEU A 124 -7.58 -11.12 14.74
N ASP A 125 -7.68 -9.89 14.30
CA ASP A 125 -8.16 -9.54 12.97
C ASP A 125 -7.21 -8.52 12.34
N GLN A 126 -7.34 -8.28 11.05
CA GLN A 126 -6.50 -7.34 10.33
C GLN A 126 -7.34 -6.46 9.40
N ARG A 127 -6.87 -5.25 9.22
CA ARG A 127 -7.43 -4.35 8.20
C ARG A 127 -6.33 -3.63 7.42
N PRO A 128 -6.49 -3.47 6.09
CA PRO A 128 -5.57 -2.69 5.31
C PRO A 128 -5.70 -1.20 5.63
N ARG A 129 -4.56 -0.53 5.65
CA ARG A 129 -4.45 0.92 5.66
C ARG A 129 -4.05 1.41 4.29
N PHE A 130 -4.71 2.45 3.82
CA PHE A 130 -4.56 2.94 2.46
C PHE A 130 -3.86 4.30 2.44
N THR A 131 -3.16 4.54 1.35
CA THR A 131 -2.62 5.85 0.97
C THR A 131 -3.05 6.18 -0.45
N VAL A 132 -3.08 7.46 -0.79
CA VAL A 132 -3.21 7.92 -2.19
C VAL A 132 -1.85 8.05 -2.88
N ASP A 133 -0.77 7.81 -2.14
CA ASP A 133 0.60 7.83 -2.65
C ASP A 133 0.90 6.51 -3.38
N GLY A 134 0.16 6.23 -4.43
CA GLY A 134 0.25 5.03 -5.24
C GLY A 134 -0.79 4.98 -6.36
N ASP A 135 -0.78 3.85 -7.08
CA ASP A 135 -1.53 3.62 -8.32
C ASP A 135 -2.55 2.47 -8.22
N LYS A 136 -3.03 2.19 -7.00
CA LYS A 136 -3.92 1.09 -6.60
C LYS A 136 -3.21 -0.24 -6.35
N THR A 137 -1.99 -0.42 -6.83
CA THR A 137 -1.21 -1.66 -6.67
C THR A 137 0.13 -1.41 -6.00
N VAL A 138 0.87 -0.39 -6.46
CA VAL A 138 2.21 -0.07 -5.99
C VAL A 138 2.23 1.32 -5.37
N VAL A 139 2.78 1.44 -4.17
CA VAL A 139 3.03 2.74 -3.54
C VAL A 139 4.26 3.42 -4.15
N VAL A 140 4.22 4.75 -4.28
CA VAL A 140 5.31 5.55 -4.90
C VAL A 140 6.68 5.26 -4.29
N PRO A 141 6.87 5.17 -2.96
CA PRO A 141 8.17 4.81 -2.39
C PRO A 141 8.74 3.48 -2.89
N SER A 142 7.87 2.54 -3.26
CA SER A 142 8.29 1.26 -3.85
C SER A 142 8.61 1.39 -5.35
N ALA A 143 7.84 2.20 -6.07
CA ALA A 143 8.05 2.45 -7.50
C ALA A 143 9.34 3.25 -7.78
N HIS A 144 9.70 4.16 -6.87
CA HIS A 144 10.92 5.00 -6.94
C HIS A 144 12.04 4.47 -6.03
N TYR A 145 12.07 3.16 -5.80
CA TYR A 145 13.01 2.55 -4.84
C TYR A 145 14.45 2.50 -5.35
N MET A 146 14.67 2.52 -6.65
CA MET A 146 16.01 2.43 -7.18
C MET A 146 16.87 3.60 -6.68
N ASN A 147 17.83 3.27 -5.83
CA ASN A 147 18.73 4.23 -5.21
C ASN A 147 19.86 4.61 -6.18
N PHE A 148 19.49 5.15 -7.32
CA PHE A 148 20.49 5.72 -8.22
C PHE A 148 21.07 6.97 -7.56
N ARG A 149 22.26 6.87 -7.06
CA ARG A 149 23.01 7.97 -6.48
C ARG A 149 23.09 9.15 -7.46
N GLY A 150 22.01 9.89 -7.57
CA GLY A 150 21.95 11.20 -8.22
C GLY A 150 21.55 11.26 -9.70
N ASN A 151 21.34 10.14 -10.41
CA ASN A 151 21.16 10.18 -11.87
C ASN A 151 19.78 9.74 -12.39
N ALA A 152 18.81 9.38 -11.55
CA ALA A 152 17.47 9.06 -12.00
C ALA A 152 16.58 10.31 -12.01
N GLU A 153 15.93 10.54 -13.13
CA GLU A 153 14.86 11.52 -13.25
C GLU A 153 13.55 10.88 -12.81
N ARG A 154 12.79 11.55 -11.95
CA ARG A 154 11.56 11.00 -11.37
C ARG A 154 10.36 11.80 -11.81
N TYR A 155 9.32 11.09 -12.22
CA TYR A 155 8.08 11.66 -12.70
C TYR A 155 6.89 10.94 -12.08
N TRP A 156 5.77 11.66 -11.95
CA TRP A 156 4.54 11.17 -11.35
C TRP A 156 3.39 11.29 -12.32
N VAL A 157 2.58 10.24 -12.41
CA VAL A 157 1.34 10.24 -13.17
C VAL A 157 0.18 10.36 -12.18
N ASN A 158 -0.47 11.50 -12.14
CA ASN A 158 -1.64 11.72 -11.29
C ASN A 158 -2.87 11.04 -11.92
N LEU A 159 -3.08 9.79 -11.53
CA LEU A 159 -4.18 8.96 -12.03
C LEU A 159 -5.55 9.44 -11.52
N GLU A 160 -5.61 10.09 -10.36
CA GLU A 160 -6.85 10.70 -9.89
C GLU A 160 -7.30 11.81 -10.81
N GLU A 161 -6.42 12.74 -11.18
CA GLU A 161 -6.77 13.80 -12.13
C GLU A 161 -7.12 13.23 -13.51
N HIS A 162 -6.32 12.28 -14.02
CA HIS A 162 -6.63 11.60 -15.27
C HIS A 162 -8.04 10.97 -15.27
N ASN A 163 -8.37 10.27 -14.19
CA ASN A 163 -9.66 9.59 -14.09
C ASN A 163 -10.82 10.58 -13.90
N ASN A 164 -10.57 11.74 -13.28
CA ASN A 164 -11.57 12.80 -13.10
C ASN A 164 -11.83 13.61 -14.37
N GLU A 165 -10.84 13.81 -15.23
CA GLU A 165 -11.01 14.50 -16.52
C GLU A 165 -11.96 13.74 -17.46
N LEU A 166 -12.14 12.45 -17.21
CA LEU A 166 -12.91 11.55 -18.07
C LEU A 166 -14.32 11.27 -17.57
N PHE A 167 -14.95 12.21 -16.91
CA PHE A 167 -16.30 12.10 -16.33
C PHE A 167 -17.38 11.53 -17.26
N VAL A 168 -17.09 11.43 -18.54
CA VAL A 168 -18.04 10.98 -19.59
C VAL A 168 -17.88 9.50 -19.94
N ASP A 169 -16.79 8.83 -19.54
CA ASP A 169 -16.55 7.44 -19.93
C ASP A 169 -15.87 6.62 -18.82
N LEU A 170 -16.68 5.99 -17.97
CA LEU A 170 -16.25 5.08 -16.89
C LEU A 170 -15.32 3.93 -17.35
N ARG A 171 -15.20 3.69 -18.67
CA ARG A 171 -14.33 2.66 -19.24
C ARG A 171 -12.87 3.11 -19.40
N ARG A 172 -12.57 4.35 -19.07
CA ARG A 172 -11.23 4.95 -19.26
C ARG A 172 -10.47 5.19 -17.96
N ASN A 173 -11.01 4.75 -16.83
CA ASN A 173 -10.26 4.81 -15.57
C ASN A 173 -9.01 3.96 -15.69
N ARG A 174 -7.86 4.57 -15.36
CA ARG A 174 -6.55 3.93 -15.41
C ARG A 174 -6.03 3.66 -13.99
N GLU A 175 -5.31 2.55 -13.87
CA GLU A 175 -4.63 2.12 -12.65
C GLU A 175 -3.26 1.54 -13.02
N HIS A 176 -2.55 0.93 -12.08
CA HIS A 176 -1.21 0.37 -12.30
C HIS A 176 -1.04 -0.42 -13.61
N LYS A 177 -1.95 -1.35 -13.88
CA LYS A 177 -1.84 -2.29 -15.01
C LYS A 177 -1.95 -1.63 -16.39
N ASP A 178 -2.56 -0.45 -16.46
CA ASP A 178 -2.84 0.26 -17.70
C ASP A 178 -2.34 1.71 -17.71
N ILE A 179 -1.36 2.02 -16.86
CA ILE A 179 -0.71 3.33 -16.78
C ILE A 179 -0.12 3.79 -18.13
N PHE A 180 0.35 2.85 -18.94
CA PHE A 180 0.87 3.14 -20.27
C PHE A 180 -0.22 3.52 -21.28
N GLU A 181 -1.49 3.34 -20.95
CA GLU A 181 -2.61 3.80 -21.79
C GLU A 181 -3.02 5.27 -21.51
N VAL A 182 -2.39 5.90 -20.52
CA VAL A 182 -2.54 7.34 -20.26
C VAL A 182 -1.85 8.12 -21.40
N ASN A 183 -2.61 8.98 -22.08
CA ASN A 183 -2.11 9.72 -23.25
C ASN A 183 -0.85 10.56 -22.92
N GLN A 184 -0.82 11.19 -21.75
CA GLN A 184 0.32 11.97 -21.28
C GLN A 184 1.58 11.11 -21.11
N VAL A 185 1.44 9.87 -20.65
CA VAL A 185 2.55 8.92 -20.54
C VAL A 185 3.09 8.52 -21.92
N ASN A 186 2.19 8.26 -22.88
CA ASN A 186 2.59 7.95 -24.25
C ASN A 186 3.32 9.12 -24.91
N SER A 187 2.80 10.33 -24.74
CA SER A 187 3.43 11.55 -25.26
C SER A 187 4.79 11.78 -24.63
N PHE A 188 4.90 11.59 -23.31
CA PHE A 188 6.16 11.69 -22.56
C PHE A 188 7.21 10.70 -23.08
N ILE A 189 6.86 9.42 -23.22
CA ILE A 189 7.77 8.39 -23.75
C ILE A 189 8.23 8.78 -25.17
N THR A 190 7.31 9.24 -25.99
CA THR A 190 7.60 9.68 -27.35
C THR A 190 8.60 10.85 -27.37
N SER A 191 8.38 11.88 -26.55
CA SER A 191 9.29 13.03 -26.44
C SER A 191 10.66 12.62 -25.91
N VAL A 192 10.73 11.72 -24.92
CA VAL A 192 12.01 11.15 -24.43
C VAL A 192 12.79 10.48 -25.55
N ILE A 193 12.13 9.60 -26.34
CA ILE A 193 12.78 8.86 -27.44
C ILE A 193 13.26 9.83 -28.54
N LYS A 194 12.45 10.82 -28.87
CA LYS A 194 12.78 11.83 -29.91
C LYS A 194 13.74 12.92 -29.42
N LYS A 195 14.02 12.97 -28.11
CA LYS A 195 14.79 14.04 -27.46
C LYS A 195 14.15 15.42 -27.63
N GLU A 196 12.83 15.47 -27.60
CA GLU A 196 12.01 16.68 -27.60
C GLU A 196 11.83 17.19 -26.16
N ASP A 197 11.39 18.46 -26.03
CA ASP A 197 11.07 19.04 -24.72
C ASP A 197 9.91 18.29 -24.06
N LEU A 198 10.04 18.06 -22.76
CA LEU A 198 8.99 17.40 -21.97
C LEU A 198 7.90 18.41 -21.61
N VAL A 199 6.65 18.01 -21.75
CA VAL A 199 5.49 18.82 -21.39
C VAL A 199 4.84 18.22 -20.14
N PHE A 200 4.65 19.05 -19.13
CA PHE A 200 4.00 18.70 -17.89
C PHE A 200 2.64 19.40 -17.78
N ASP A 201 1.68 18.74 -17.15
CA ASP A 201 0.32 19.24 -16.97
C ASP A 201 -0.25 18.80 -15.59
N THR A 202 -1.56 18.70 -15.45
CA THR A 202 -2.21 18.25 -14.21
C THR A 202 -2.02 16.76 -13.98
N VAL A 203 -1.83 15.96 -15.05
CA VAL A 203 -1.69 14.50 -15.00
C VAL A 203 -0.23 14.09 -14.89
N LEU A 204 0.66 14.62 -15.75
CA LEU A 204 2.09 14.30 -15.72
C LEU A 204 2.88 15.39 -14.98
N LYS A 205 3.60 15.01 -13.93
CA LYS A 205 4.32 15.90 -13.03
C LYS A 205 5.82 15.57 -12.96
N ASP A 206 6.64 16.60 -12.87
CA ASP A 206 8.06 16.53 -12.54
C ASP A 206 8.34 16.72 -11.04
N THR A 207 7.31 16.99 -10.27
CA THR A 207 7.37 17.15 -8.82
C THR A 207 6.33 16.25 -8.16
N MET A 208 6.67 15.70 -6.98
CA MET A 208 5.79 14.83 -6.23
C MET A 208 4.46 15.53 -5.92
N PRO A 209 3.32 14.97 -6.34
CA PRO A 209 2.02 15.52 -5.98
C PRO A 209 1.80 15.49 -4.47
N VAL A 210 1.02 16.43 -3.97
CA VAL A 210 0.64 16.53 -2.55
C VAL A 210 -0.87 16.36 -2.44
N ASP A 211 -1.31 15.45 -1.57
CA ASP A 211 -2.73 15.31 -1.27
C ASP A 211 -3.20 16.47 -0.38
N THR A 212 -4.04 17.32 -0.95
CA THR A 212 -4.66 18.44 -0.24
C THR A 212 -6.15 18.21 0.04
N LYS A 213 -6.67 17.02 -0.31
CA LYS A 213 -8.10 16.70 -0.21
C LYS A 213 -8.42 16.07 1.15
N ASN A 214 -9.54 16.49 1.74
CA ASN A 214 -10.14 15.75 2.85
C ASN A 214 -10.79 14.49 2.29
N ARG A 215 -10.31 13.32 2.70
CA ARG A 215 -10.79 12.03 2.21
C ARG A 215 -11.59 11.32 3.29
N PHE A 216 -12.72 10.77 2.89
CA PHE A 216 -13.53 9.91 3.73
C PHE A 216 -13.71 8.56 3.02
N ARG A 217 -13.39 7.48 3.70
CA ARG A 217 -13.53 6.13 3.18
C ARG A 217 -14.55 5.36 3.98
N LEU A 218 -15.56 4.82 3.29
CA LEU A 218 -16.51 3.84 3.82
C LEU A 218 -16.21 2.46 3.22
N SER A 219 -16.19 1.45 4.06
CA SER A 219 -16.08 0.06 3.63
C SER A 219 -17.21 -0.75 4.24
N VAL A 220 -17.89 -1.52 3.43
CA VAL A 220 -18.91 -2.48 3.87
C VAL A 220 -18.52 -3.86 3.40
N HIS A 221 -18.88 -4.86 4.20
CA HIS A 221 -18.62 -6.26 3.86
C HIS A 221 -19.92 -6.93 3.47
N SER A 222 -19.89 -7.66 2.33
CA SER A 222 -21.02 -8.42 1.78
C SER A 222 -21.85 -9.14 2.88
N PRO A 223 -23.18 -9.24 2.72
CA PRO A 223 -23.97 -9.06 1.51
C PRO A 223 -24.72 -7.72 1.41
N VAL A 224 -24.11 -6.61 1.73
CA VAL A 224 -24.74 -5.29 1.70
C VAL A 224 -24.23 -4.42 0.56
N THR A 225 -25.07 -3.51 0.08
CA THR A 225 -24.70 -2.45 -0.87
C THR A 225 -24.59 -1.14 -0.12
N LEU A 226 -23.51 -0.40 -0.36
CA LEU A 226 -23.32 0.94 0.21
C LEU A 226 -23.91 1.96 -0.75
N SER A 227 -24.77 2.83 -0.22
CA SER A 227 -25.26 4.01 -0.93
C SER A 227 -25.01 5.23 -0.06
N ALA A 228 -24.31 6.22 -0.59
CA ALA A 228 -24.05 7.47 0.09
C ALA A 228 -24.77 8.61 -0.59
N TYR A 229 -25.37 9.49 0.19
CA TYR A 229 -26.07 10.69 -0.27
C TYR A 229 -25.44 11.92 0.36
N ASP A 230 -25.23 12.96 -0.42
CA ASP A 230 -24.84 14.27 0.12
C ASP A 230 -26.07 15.04 0.67
N ILE A 231 -25.83 16.23 1.23
CA ILE A 231 -26.89 17.08 1.78
C ILE A 231 -27.92 17.55 0.73
N ASN A 232 -27.54 17.49 -0.55
CA ASN A 232 -28.40 17.88 -1.68
C ASN A 232 -29.12 16.66 -2.28
N GLY A 233 -28.91 15.46 -1.74
CA GLY A 233 -29.51 14.22 -2.24
C GLY A 233 -28.76 13.59 -3.43
N ASN A 234 -27.58 14.06 -3.80
CA ASN A 234 -26.78 13.41 -4.81
C ASN A 234 -26.29 12.07 -4.29
N HIS A 235 -26.39 11.05 -5.12
CA HIS A 235 -26.11 9.65 -4.76
C HIS A 235 -24.79 9.17 -5.37
N THR A 236 -24.03 8.40 -4.56
CA THR A 236 -22.87 7.61 -5.00
C THR A 236 -22.90 6.26 -4.29
N GLY A 237 -22.57 5.20 -5.04
CA GLY A 237 -22.54 3.83 -4.53
C GLY A 237 -22.73 2.82 -5.65
#